data_6dad242022e4d66b2b6e68e54c631b1b
#
_entry.id   6dad242022e4d66b2b6e68e54c631b1b
#
_cell.length_a   1.000
_cell.length_b   1.000
_cell.length_c   1.000
_cell.angle_alpha   90.00
_cell.angle_beta   90.00
_cell.angle_gamma   90.00
#
_symmetry.space_group_name_H-M   'P 1'
#
loop_
_entity.id
_entity.type
_entity.pdbx_description
1 polymer ?
#
loop_
_entity_poly.entity_id
_entity_poly.type
_entity_poly.pdbx_seq_one_letter_code
_entity_poly.pdbx_strand_id
1 'polypeptide(L)'
;MAGHSKWANIQHRKKAQDNKRGKVFTKAIREITVAAKLGGPDISSNSRLRLAISKANSSNVPKDTVERAIKKALGDKDQNIQEITYEGYGPNGIAVIMECLTNNKNRTVSELRHVLSKHGGSLGTKGSVLHLFKKVGIIKVLDTTEDELLSHMENIDLIDFEIIKDGCILFTDPNKLFEIKKYFEEKSIMVENEEITMDPITLINIDNMQQEKILNLSDKLEEIDDVQNIYMNVNLG
;
A
#
# COMPACT_ATOMS: atom_id res chain seq x y z
N MET A 1 -4.04 12.72 -24.60
CA MET A 1 -4.37 11.30 -24.41
C MET A 1 -4.54 11.10 -22.91
N ALA A 2 -5.78 11.06 -22.45
CA ALA A 2 -6.09 10.76 -21.04
C ALA A 2 -5.95 9.24 -20.88
N GLY A 3 -4.73 8.75 -20.87
CA GLY A 3 -4.48 7.33 -20.77
C GLY A 3 -4.00 7.03 -19.37
N HIS A 4 -4.65 6.19 -18.67
CA HIS A 4 -4.06 5.19 -17.78
C HIS A 4 -2.89 5.66 -16.91
N SER A 5 -3.07 6.79 -16.21
CA SER A 5 -2.14 7.33 -15.24
C SER A 5 -1.88 6.25 -14.17
N LYS A 6 -0.62 6.01 -13.81
CA LYS A 6 -0.25 5.13 -12.70
C LYS A 6 -1.02 5.50 -11.45
N TRP A 7 -1.18 6.80 -11.22
CA TRP A 7 -1.93 7.35 -10.11
C TRP A 7 -3.43 7.03 -10.17
N ALA A 8 -4.08 7.12 -11.34
CA ALA A 8 -5.49 6.76 -11.49
C ALA A 8 -5.74 5.31 -11.09
N ASN A 9 -4.88 4.37 -11.52
CA ASN A 9 -4.96 2.96 -11.14
C ASN A 9 -4.77 2.74 -9.63
N ILE A 10 -3.88 3.51 -8.99
CA ILE A 10 -3.68 3.45 -7.55
C ILE A 10 -4.91 3.99 -6.81
N GLN A 11 -5.49 5.09 -7.28
CA GLN A 11 -6.71 5.67 -6.72
C GLN A 11 -7.93 4.76 -6.85
N HIS A 12 -8.12 4.09 -7.98
CA HIS A 12 -9.21 3.14 -8.17
C HIS A 12 -9.12 1.98 -7.16
N ARG A 13 -7.91 1.47 -6.91
CA ARG A 13 -7.67 0.47 -5.86
C ARG A 13 -8.01 1.00 -4.46
N LYS A 14 -7.62 2.23 -4.14
CA LYS A 14 -7.92 2.85 -2.84
C LYS A 14 -9.41 3.07 -2.60
N LYS A 15 -10.17 3.54 -3.58
CA LYS A 15 -11.63 3.76 -3.45
C LYS A 15 -12.38 2.48 -3.11
N ALA A 16 -11.95 1.34 -3.64
CA ALA A 16 -12.52 0.05 -3.27
C ALA A 16 -12.25 -0.31 -1.80
N GLN A 17 -11.10 0.13 -1.24
CA GLN A 17 -10.68 -0.14 0.14
C GLN A 17 -11.39 0.74 1.18
N ASP A 18 -11.73 2.00 0.86
CA ASP A 18 -12.26 2.98 1.82
C ASP A 18 -13.67 2.68 2.34
N ASN A 19 -14.40 1.77 1.71
CA ASN A 19 -15.80 1.46 2.07
C ASN A 19 -15.98 0.62 3.35
N LYS A 20 -14.89 0.21 4.04
CA LYS A 20 -14.96 -0.70 5.21
C LYS A 20 -14.21 -0.18 6.43
N ARG A 21 -14.67 0.96 6.99
CA ARG A 21 -14.03 1.68 8.13
C ARG A 21 -13.55 0.80 9.30
N GLY A 22 -14.33 -0.20 9.72
CA GLY A 22 -13.95 -1.05 10.86
C GLY A 22 -12.70 -1.90 10.60
N LYS A 23 -12.54 -2.42 9.37
CA LYS A 23 -11.37 -3.22 8.99
C LYS A 23 -10.12 -2.35 8.79
N VAL A 24 -10.29 -1.14 8.27
CA VAL A 24 -9.19 -0.17 8.13
C VAL A 24 -8.53 0.11 9.49
N PHE A 25 -9.33 0.31 10.55
CA PHE A 25 -8.82 0.52 11.91
C PHE A 25 -8.04 -0.70 12.43
N THR A 26 -8.59 -1.90 12.26
CA THR A 26 -7.93 -3.13 12.71
C THR A 26 -6.59 -3.34 11.99
N LYS A 27 -6.56 -3.14 10.67
CA LYS A 27 -5.33 -3.22 9.87
C LYS A 27 -4.30 -2.18 10.30
N ALA A 28 -4.72 -0.92 10.48
CA ALA A 28 -3.83 0.16 10.93
C ALA A 28 -3.22 -0.14 12.31
N ILE A 29 -4.02 -0.60 13.27
CA ILE A 29 -3.56 -0.97 14.61
C ILE A 29 -2.57 -2.14 14.54
N ARG A 30 -2.83 -3.14 13.71
CA ARG A 30 -1.94 -4.29 13.52
C ARG A 30 -0.60 -3.86 12.93
N GLU A 31 -0.61 -3.01 11.89
CA GLU A 31 0.61 -2.46 11.28
C GLU A 31 1.42 -1.64 12.27
N ILE A 32 0.80 -0.75 13.05
CA ILE A 32 1.47 0.02 14.12
C ILE A 32 2.13 -0.92 15.14
N THR A 33 1.40 -1.95 15.57
CA THR A 33 1.92 -2.92 16.54
C THR A 33 3.15 -3.65 16.01
N VAL A 34 3.11 -4.10 14.76
CA VAL A 34 4.23 -4.79 14.10
C VAL A 34 5.40 -3.84 13.88
N ALA A 35 5.15 -2.63 13.38
CA ALA A 35 6.18 -1.63 13.15
C ALA A 35 6.91 -1.26 14.47
N ALA A 36 6.16 -1.06 15.56
CA ALA A 36 6.73 -0.76 16.87
C ALA A 36 7.52 -1.95 17.44
N LYS A 37 7.05 -3.19 17.22
CA LYS A 37 7.74 -4.41 17.69
C LYS A 37 9.07 -4.65 16.97
N LEU A 38 9.12 -4.42 15.66
CA LEU A 38 10.29 -4.69 14.83
C LEU A 38 11.34 -3.56 14.88
N GLY A 39 10.90 -2.32 14.85
CA GLY A 39 11.79 -1.15 14.75
C GLY A 39 11.85 -0.29 16.00
N GLY A 40 11.18 -0.72 17.10
CA GLY A 40 11.09 0.05 18.34
C GLY A 40 9.98 1.11 18.33
N PRO A 41 9.62 1.64 19.52
CA PRO A 41 8.51 2.58 19.69
C PRO A 41 8.85 4.03 19.35
N ASP A 42 10.11 4.33 19.14
CA ASP A 42 10.56 5.70 18.85
C ASP A 42 10.24 6.07 17.40
N ILE A 43 9.28 7.00 17.25
CA ILE A 43 8.81 7.50 15.95
C ILE A 43 9.94 8.20 15.21
N SER A 44 10.91 8.82 15.89
CA SER A 44 12.00 9.55 15.26
C SER A 44 12.96 8.64 14.49
N SER A 45 13.19 7.44 15.00
CA SER A 45 14.12 6.44 14.44
C SER A 45 13.42 5.36 13.60
N ASN A 46 12.10 5.17 13.77
CA ASN A 46 11.34 4.12 13.10
C ASN A 46 10.49 4.67 11.95
N SER A 47 11.05 4.63 10.74
CA SER A 47 10.38 5.12 9.52
C SER A 47 9.08 4.36 9.20
N ARG A 48 9.04 3.03 9.43
CA ARG A 48 7.85 2.21 9.23
C ARG A 48 6.73 2.61 10.21
N LEU A 49 7.07 2.87 11.46
CA LEU A 49 6.11 3.32 12.47
C LEU A 49 5.54 4.71 12.11
N ARG A 50 6.40 5.64 11.64
CA ARG A 50 5.92 6.93 11.15
C ARG A 50 4.89 6.79 10.04
N LEU A 51 5.19 5.97 9.03
CA LEU A 51 4.27 5.73 7.90
C LEU A 51 2.96 5.09 8.37
N ALA A 52 3.03 4.09 9.26
CA ALA A 52 1.85 3.45 9.84
C ALA A 52 0.97 4.43 10.62
N ILE A 53 1.58 5.33 11.40
CA ILE A 53 0.86 6.38 12.14
C ILE A 53 0.25 7.41 11.20
N SER A 54 0.98 7.85 10.16
CA SER A 54 0.45 8.76 9.14
C SER A 54 -0.79 8.17 8.46
N LYS A 55 -0.72 6.91 8.03
CA LYS A 55 -1.85 6.17 7.44
C LYS A 55 -3.03 6.01 8.43
N ALA A 56 -2.76 5.76 9.71
CA ALA A 56 -3.78 5.67 10.74
C ALA A 56 -4.48 7.02 10.96
N ASN A 57 -3.72 8.12 10.98
CA ASN A 57 -4.25 9.48 11.13
C ASN A 57 -5.13 9.87 9.94
N SER A 58 -4.71 9.59 8.70
CA SER A 58 -5.51 9.83 7.48
C SER A 58 -6.80 8.98 7.46
N SER A 59 -6.81 7.85 8.16
CA SER A 59 -7.99 7.00 8.35
C SER A 59 -8.83 7.37 9.59
N ASN A 60 -8.52 8.48 10.26
CA ASN A 60 -9.18 8.95 11.49
C ASN A 60 -9.13 7.95 12.67
N VAL A 61 -8.04 7.21 12.82
CA VAL A 61 -7.81 6.38 14.01
C VAL A 61 -7.48 7.29 15.20
N PRO A 62 -8.17 7.17 16.36
CA PRO A 62 -7.91 8.02 17.51
C PRO A 62 -6.48 7.89 18.05
N LYS A 63 -5.86 9.01 18.45
CA LYS A 63 -4.46 9.05 18.95
C LYS A 63 -4.21 8.10 20.12
N ASP A 64 -5.11 8.04 21.08
CA ASP A 64 -5.01 7.13 22.25
C ASP A 64 -5.09 5.66 21.84
N THR A 65 -5.72 5.33 20.71
CA THR A 65 -5.71 3.97 20.16
C THR A 65 -4.35 3.64 19.54
N VAL A 66 -3.74 4.61 18.84
CA VAL A 66 -2.37 4.49 18.31
C VAL A 66 -1.36 4.29 19.45
N GLU A 67 -1.42 5.13 20.49
CA GLU A 67 -0.53 5.03 21.65
C GLU A 67 -0.67 3.68 22.39
N ARG A 68 -1.91 3.20 22.56
CA ARG A 68 -2.17 1.87 23.16
C ARG A 68 -1.59 0.74 22.30
N ALA A 69 -1.67 0.84 20.97
CA ALA A 69 -1.09 -0.16 20.07
C ALA A 69 0.44 -0.21 20.20
N ILE A 70 1.11 0.95 20.28
CA ILE A 70 2.57 1.03 20.49
C ILE A 70 2.95 0.46 21.85
N LYS A 71 2.24 0.83 22.93
CA LYS A 71 2.50 0.30 24.28
C LYS A 71 2.30 -1.22 24.34
N LYS A 72 1.24 -1.73 23.72
CA LYS A 72 0.95 -3.16 23.66
C LYS A 72 2.06 -3.94 22.94
N ALA A 73 2.63 -3.38 21.89
CA ALA A 73 3.73 -3.99 21.13
C ALA A 73 4.97 -4.28 22.01
N LEU A 74 5.21 -3.44 23.03
CA LEU A 74 6.35 -3.56 23.94
C LEU A 74 6.09 -4.56 25.08
N GLY A 75 4.83 -4.72 25.51
CA GLY A 75 4.45 -5.58 26.62
C GLY A 75 4.12 -7.02 26.24
N ASP A 76 3.75 -7.27 25.00
CA ASP A 76 3.23 -8.55 24.54
C ASP A 76 4.30 -9.34 23.77
N LYS A 77 5.07 -10.17 24.53
CA LYS A 77 6.10 -11.05 23.96
C LYS A 77 5.51 -12.25 23.20
N ASP A 78 4.24 -12.58 23.43
CA ASP A 78 3.63 -13.82 22.93
C ASP A 78 2.90 -13.68 21.59
N GLN A 79 2.62 -12.47 21.10
CA GLN A 79 2.04 -12.31 19.76
C GLN A 79 3.13 -12.48 18.69
N ASN A 80 3.32 -13.70 18.24
CA ASN A 80 4.26 -14.03 17.17
C ASN A 80 3.66 -13.70 15.79
N ILE A 81 3.34 -12.41 15.57
CA ILE A 81 2.86 -11.93 14.27
C ILE A 81 4.03 -11.97 13.29
N GLN A 82 3.83 -12.63 12.16
CA GLN A 82 4.78 -12.76 11.08
C GLN A 82 4.28 -11.99 9.86
N GLU A 83 5.20 -11.31 9.21
CA GLU A 83 4.98 -10.67 7.93
C GLU A 83 5.26 -11.67 6.80
N ILE A 84 4.29 -11.90 5.95
CA ILE A 84 4.38 -12.87 4.87
C ILE A 84 3.76 -12.27 3.61
N THR A 85 4.52 -12.31 2.53
CA THR A 85 4.01 -11.98 1.19
C THR A 85 3.59 -13.27 0.50
N TYR A 86 2.33 -13.35 0.12
CA TYR A 86 1.80 -14.42 -0.72
C TYR A 86 1.65 -13.92 -2.15
N GLU A 87 1.85 -14.82 -3.07
CA GLU A 87 1.80 -14.58 -4.51
C GLU A 87 0.78 -15.50 -5.15
N GLY A 88 0.12 -15.01 -6.19
CA GLY A 88 -0.89 -15.81 -6.87
C GLY A 88 -1.36 -15.17 -8.16
N TYR A 89 -2.32 -15.82 -8.77
CA TYR A 89 -2.96 -15.37 -9.99
C TYR A 89 -4.46 -15.25 -9.76
N GLY A 90 -5.03 -14.15 -10.21
CA GLY A 90 -6.47 -13.95 -10.36
C GLY A 90 -6.96 -14.53 -11.68
N PRO A 91 -8.24 -14.32 -12.02
CA PRO A 91 -8.79 -14.69 -13.31
C PRO A 91 -7.99 -14.03 -14.45
N ASN A 92 -7.93 -14.70 -15.61
CA ASN A 92 -7.21 -14.26 -16.80
C ASN A 92 -5.69 -14.07 -16.62
N GLY A 93 -5.08 -14.72 -15.60
CA GLY A 93 -3.65 -14.67 -15.36
C GLY A 93 -3.16 -13.35 -14.73
N ILE A 94 -4.05 -12.54 -14.19
CA ILE A 94 -3.70 -11.31 -13.47
C ILE A 94 -2.85 -11.68 -12.26
N ALA A 95 -1.64 -11.12 -12.18
CA ALA A 95 -0.75 -11.32 -11.06
C ALA A 95 -1.28 -10.63 -9.80
N VAL A 96 -1.25 -11.33 -8.66
CA VAL A 96 -1.74 -10.83 -7.38
C VAL A 96 -0.67 -11.01 -6.31
N ILE A 97 -0.30 -9.93 -5.64
CA ILE A 97 0.53 -9.93 -4.43
C ILE A 97 -0.37 -9.62 -3.23
N MET A 98 -0.24 -10.39 -2.16
CA MET A 98 -0.98 -10.22 -0.91
C MET A 98 0.02 -10.12 0.25
N GLU A 99 0.17 -8.93 0.82
CA GLU A 99 0.96 -8.71 2.03
C GLU A 99 0.10 -9.00 3.26
N CYS A 100 0.56 -9.91 4.09
CA CYS A 100 -0.18 -10.40 5.25
C CYS A 100 0.61 -10.24 6.54
N LEU A 101 -0.09 -9.89 7.61
CA LEU A 101 0.37 -9.96 8.99
C LEU A 101 -0.43 -11.04 9.71
N THR A 102 0.20 -12.14 10.07
CA THR A 102 -0.50 -13.27 10.66
C THR A 102 0.26 -13.93 11.81
N ASN A 103 -0.48 -14.43 12.77
CA ASN A 103 0.01 -15.33 13.82
C ASN A 103 -0.22 -16.81 13.47
N ASN A 104 -0.88 -17.11 12.34
CA ASN A 104 -1.17 -18.47 11.90
C ASN A 104 -1.12 -18.61 10.36
N LYS A 105 0.07 -18.98 9.86
CA LYS A 105 0.31 -19.16 8.42
C LYS A 105 -0.65 -20.15 7.75
N ASN A 106 -0.99 -21.25 8.43
CA ASN A 106 -1.81 -22.30 7.83
C ASN A 106 -3.26 -21.82 7.63
N ARG A 107 -3.80 -21.06 8.58
CA ARG A 107 -5.11 -20.41 8.43
C ARG A 107 -5.09 -19.46 7.24
N THR A 108 -4.14 -18.52 7.21
CA THR A 108 -4.02 -17.52 6.14
C THR A 108 -3.92 -18.16 4.76
N VAL A 109 -3.02 -19.15 4.59
CA VAL A 109 -2.86 -19.88 3.31
C VAL A 109 -4.16 -20.54 2.87
N SER A 110 -4.89 -21.16 3.81
CA SER A 110 -6.15 -21.84 3.50
C SER A 110 -7.22 -20.85 3.06
N GLU A 111 -7.35 -19.70 3.74
CA GLU A 111 -8.30 -18.65 3.41
C GLU A 111 -7.98 -18.01 2.05
N LEU A 112 -6.71 -17.67 1.80
CA LEU A 112 -6.26 -17.10 0.51
C LEU A 112 -6.52 -18.08 -0.65
N ARG A 113 -6.16 -19.36 -0.47
CA ARG A 113 -6.39 -20.39 -1.48
C ARG A 113 -7.88 -20.56 -1.78
N HIS A 114 -8.72 -20.58 -0.75
CA HIS A 114 -10.16 -20.69 -0.90
C HIS A 114 -10.73 -19.52 -1.71
N VAL A 115 -10.38 -18.28 -1.33
CA VAL A 115 -10.87 -17.07 -2.01
C VAL A 115 -10.39 -17.03 -3.45
N LEU A 116 -9.08 -17.22 -3.72
CA LEU A 116 -8.55 -17.23 -5.07
C LEU A 116 -9.23 -18.27 -5.95
N SER A 117 -9.31 -19.54 -5.48
CA SER A 117 -9.91 -20.63 -6.26
C SER A 117 -11.39 -20.39 -6.56
N LYS A 118 -12.14 -19.85 -5.60
CA LYS A 118 -13.57 -19.52 -5.78
C LYS A 118 -13.79 -18.43 -6.85
N HIS A 119 -12.82 -17.56 -7.06
CA HIS A 119 -12.90 -16.46 -8.02
C HIS A 119 -12.08 -16.71 -9.31
N GLY A 120 -11.76 -17.97 -9.61
CA GLY A 120 -11.09 -18.35 -10.86
C GLY A 120 -9.59 -18.07 -10.88
N GLY A 121 -8.98 -17.89 -9.72
CA GLY A 121 -7.55 -17.71 -9.53
C GLY A 121 -6.88 -18.90 -8.85
N SER A 122 -5.61 -18.75 -8.52
CA SER A 122 -4.82 -19.77 -7.80
C SER A 122 -3.71 -19.14 -6.96
N LEU A 123 -3.41 -19.77 -5.83
CA LEU A 123 -2.24 -19.40 -5.05
C LEU A 123 -0.99 -19.94 -5.72
N GLY A 124 -0.01 -19.08 -5.94
CA GLY A 124 1.29 -19.40 -6.53
C GLY A 124 2.34 -19.77 -5.48
N THR A 125 3.54 -20.06 -5.97
CA THR A 125 4.74 -20.23 -5.15
C THR A 125 5.47 -18.90 -4.98
N LYS A 126 6.38 -18.82 -4.01
CA LYS A 126 7.22 -17.63 -3.81
C LYS A 126 8.04 -17.33 -5.08
N GLY A 127 8.01 -16.08 -5.54
CA GLY A 127 8.68 -15.60 -6.73
C GLY A 127 7.90 -15.78 -8.03
N SER A 128 6.65 -16.30 -7.97
CA SER A 128 5.84 -16.53 -9.17
C SER A 128 5.40 -15.24 -9.86
N VAL A 129 5.12 -14.16 -9.11
CA VAL A 129 4.64 -12.90 -9.66
C VAL A 129 5.38 -11.67 -9.14
N LEU A 130 6.15 -11.77 -8.06
CA LEU A 130 6.82 -10.63 -7.44
C LEU A 130 7.72 -9.86 -8.41
N HIS A 131 8.35 -10.57 -9.37
CA HIS A 131 9.20 -9.98 -10.40
C HIS A 131 8.45 -9.10 -11.41
N LEU A 132 7.11 -9.16 -11.43
CA LEU A 132 6.26 -8.31 -12.28
C LEU A 132 5.96 -6.95 -11.65
N PHE A 133 6.47 -6.69 -10.45
CA PHE A 133 6.24 -5.46 -9.70
C PHE A 133 7.55 -4.83 -9.25
N LYS A 134 7.52 -3.52 -9.06
CA LYS A 134 8.59 -2.75 -8.41
C LYS A 134 8.04 -2.10 -7.14
N LYS A 135 8.80 -2.16 -6.06
CA LYS A 135 8.47 -1.42 -4.85
C LYS A 135 8.88 0.03 -5.04
N VAL A 136 7.93 0.96 -4.89
CA VAL A 136 8.14 2.40 -5.09
C VAL A 136 7.57 3.19 -3.92
N GLY A 137 8.19 4.33 -3.62
CA GLY A 137 7.60 5.36 -2.77
C GLY A 137 6.75 6.30 -3.62
N ILE A 138 5.62 6.75 -3.08
CA ILE A 138 4.73 7.72 -3.71
C ILE A 138 4.55 8.89 -2.76
N ILE A 139 4.68 10.11 -3.28
CA ILE A 139 4.41 11.36 -2.56
C ILE A 139 3.44 12.17 -3.40
N LYS A 140 2.32 12.59 -2.82
CA LYS A 140 1.42 13.57 -3.43
C LYS A 140 1.73 14.94 -2.85
N VAL A 141 2.16 15.86 -3.70
CA VAL A 141 2.36 17.27 -3.38
C VAL A 141 1.24 18.10 -4.01
N LEU A 142 0.71 19.05 -3.24
CA LEU A 142 -0.37 19.93 -3.69
C LEU A 142 0.17 21.26 -4.18
N ASP A 143 -0.66 21.97 -4.97
CA ASP A 143 -0.42 23.33 -5.43
C ASP A 143 0.97 23.54 -6.05
N THR A 144 1.50 22.49 -6.72
CA THR A 144 2.81 22.50 -7.36
C THR A 144 2.66 22.28 -8.85
N THR A 145 3.17 23.19 -9.64
CA THR A 145 3.20 23.11 -11.12
C THR A 145 4.38 22.26 -11.60
N GLU A 146 4.36 21.88 -12.89
CA GLU A 146 5.47 21.17 -13.52
C GLU A 146 6.77 21.98 -13.48
N ASP A 147 6.72 23.28 -13.78
CA ASP A 147 7.88 24.16 -13.76
C ASP A 147 8.49 24.30 -12.37
N GLU A 148 7.64 24.42 -11.34
CA GLU A 148 8.09 24.43 -9.94
C GLU A 148 8.74 23.12 -9.56
N LEU A 149 8.12 21.97 -9.90
CA LEU A 149 8.70 20.66 -9.65
C LEU A 149 10.06 20.51 -10.33
N LEU A 150 10.17 20.90 -11.60
CA LEU A 150 11.43 20.84 -12.35
C LEU A 150 12.55 21.64 -11.69
N SER A 151 12.23 22.79 -11.06
CA SER A 151 13.21 23.60 -10.31
C SER A 151 13.80 22.87 -9.08
N HIS A 152 13.11 21.85 -8.58
CA HIS A 152 13.56 21.04 -7.44
C HIS A 152 14.32 19.77 -7.85
N MET A 153 14.28 19.37 -9.15
CA MET A 153 14.87 18.11 -9.62
C MET A 153 16.38 17.97 -9.42
N GLU A 154 17.10 19.07 -9.30
CA GLU A 154 18.55 19.04 -8.98
C GLU A 154 18.84 18.58 -7.54
N ASN A 155 17.84 18.66 -6.65
CA ASN A 155 17.99 18.39 -5.21
C ASN A 155 17.30 17.10 -4.78
N ILE A 156 16.51 16.47 -5.66
CA ILE A 156 15.73 15.27 -5.37
C ILE A 156 15.92 14.23 -6.49
N ASP A 157 15.95 12.96 -6.10
CA ASP A 157 16.10 11.85 -7.02
C ASP A 157 14.76 11.12 -7.16
N LEU A 158 14.06 11.39 -8.26
CA LEU A 158 12.78 10.76 -8.59
C LEU A 158 12.96 9.67 -9.64
N ILE A 159 12.15 8.62 -9.54
CA ILE A 159 12.02 7.60 -10.58
C ILE A 159 11.15 8.14 -11.71
N ASP A 160 10.07 8.84 -11.36
CA ASP A 160 9.08 9.35 -12.29
C ASP A 160 8.19 10.39 -11.58
N PHE A 161 7.38 11.14 -12.33
CA PHE A 161 6.34 11.99 -11.78
C PHE A 161 5.14 12.10 -12.71
N GLU A 162 3.98 12.43 -12.17
CA GLU A 162 2.76 12.72 -12.93
C GLU A 162 2.17 14.04 -12.46
N ILE A 163 1.82 14.90 -13.41
CA ILE A 163 1.09 16.13 -13.12
C ILE A 163 -0.39 15.79 -13.01
N ILE A 164 -1.02 16.24 -11.94
CA ILE A 164 -2.45 16.10 -11.68
C ILE A 164 -3.11 17.48 -11.56
N LYS A 165 -4.44 17.50 -11.50
CA LYS A 165 -5.20 18.76 -11.45
C LYS A 165 -4.77 19.66 -10.29
N ASP A 166 -4.46 19.07 -9.13
CA ASP A 166 -4.24 19.79 -7.87
C ASP A 166 -2.77 19.69 -7.40
N GLY A 167 -1.81 19.41 -8.31
CA GLY A 167 -0.39 19.29 -7.97
C GLY A 167 0.33 18.17 -8.72
N CYS A 168 1.23 17.46 -8.04
CA CYS A 168 2.07 16.42 -8.64
C CYS A 168 2.08 15.14 -7.80
N ILE A 169 2.22 14.01 -8.48
CA ILE A 169 2.51 12.70 -7.88
C ILE A 169 3.96 12.36 -8.20
N LEU A 170 4.73 12.09 -7.17
CA LEU A 170 6.16 11.78 -7.29
C LEU A 170 6.37 10.30 -7.01
N PHE A 171 7.11 9.62 -7.87
CA PHE A 171 7.54 8.22 -7.70
C PHE A 171 9.03 8.21 -7.34
N THR A 172 9.38 7.55 -6.24
CA THR A 172 10.73 7.57 -5.68
C THR A 172 11.18 6.19 -5.22
N ASP A 173 12.48 6.03 -4.98
CA ASP A 173 12.97 4.88 -4.22
C ASP A 173 12.32 4.89 -2.81
N PRO A 174 11.78 3.74 -2.34
CA PRO A 174 11.17 3.64 -1.03
C PRO A 174 12.07 4.12 0.12
N ASN A 175 13.39 3.97 -0.01
CA ASN A 175 14.34 4.39 1.00
C ASN A 175 14.51 5.91 1.05
N LYS A 176 14.24 6.62 -0.05
CA LYS A 176 14.34 8.08 -0.18
C LYS A 176 13.03 8.81 0.12
N LEU A 177 11.93 8.05 0.32
CA LEU A 177 10.58 8.61 0.51
C LEU A 177 10.54 9.72 1.58
N PHE A 178 11.11 9.45 2.75
CA PHE A 178 11.08 10.41 3.87
C PHE A 178 12.02 11.60 3.69
N GLU A 179 13.15 11.41 3.03
CA GLU A 179 14.09 12.47 2.69
C GLU A 179 13.42 13.47 1.75
N ILE A 180 12.80 12.96 0.68
CA ILE A 180 12.11 13.78 -0.32
C ILE A 180 10.88 14.48 0.30
N LYS A 181 10.08 13.77 1.11
CA LYS A 181 8.98 14.37 1.85
C LYS A 181 9.46 15.55 2.69
N LYS A 182 10.50 15.34 3.51
CA LYS A 182 11.07 16.37 4.38
C LYS A 182 11.58 17.57 3.59
N TYR A 183 12.22 17.34 2.44
CA TYR A 183 12.66 18.39 1.54
C TYR A 183 11.49 19.30 1.11
N PHE A 184 10.35 18.75 0.71
CA PHE A 184 9.18 19.52 0.32
C PHE A 184 8.55 20.25 1.50
N GLU A 185 8.47 19.62 2.66
CA GLU A 185 7.96 20.25 3.90
C GLU A 185 8.84 21.45 4.32
N GLU A 186 10.18 21.33 4.22
CA GLU A 186 11.13 22.44 4.49
C GLU A 186 11.01 23.61 3.50
N LYS A 187 10.52 23.33 2.27
CA LYS A 187 10.19 24.35 1.28
C LYS A 187 8.77 24.91 1.43
N SER A 188 8.04 24.51 2.49
CA SER A 188 6.65 24.89 2.73
C SER A 188 5.70 24.41 1.63
N ILE A 189 6.04 23.37 0.88
CA ILE A 189 5.18 22.71 -0.10
C ILE A 189 4.35 21.67 0.63
N MET A 190 3.04 21.68 0.40
CA MET A 190 2.11 20.79 1.11
C MET A 190 2.21 19.36 0.59
N VAL A 191 2.59 18.44 1.47
CA VAL A 191 2.53 17.00 1.21
C VAL A 191 1.20 16.46 1.75
N GLU A 192 0.31 16.03 0.85
CA GLU A 192 -1.01 15.50 1.23
C GLU A 192 -0.94 14.03 1.65
N ASN A 193 -0.12 13.24 0.97
CA ASN A 193 -0.04 11.80 1.21
C ASN A 193 1.34 11.25 0.85
N GLU A 194 1.76 10.26 1.61
CA GLU A 194 2.93 9.44 1.29
C GLU A 194 2.63 7.96 1.51
N GLU A 195 3.17 7.10 0.65
CA GLU A 195 3.03 5.66 0.81
C GLU A 195 4.15 4.89 0.10
N ILE A 196 4.34 3.64 0.53
CA ILE A 196 5.13 2.65 -0.19
C ILE A 196 4.16 1.64 -0.79
N THR A 197 4.31 1.37 -2.09
CA THR A 197 3.42 0.48 -2.85
C THR A 197 4.20 -0.43 -3.79
N MET A 198 3.52 -1.47 -4.30
CA MET A 198 4.01 -2.30 -5.40
C MET A 198 3.43 -1.80 -6.71
N ASP A 199 4.27 -1.23 -7.57
CA ASP A 199 3.91 -0.74 -8.89
C ASP A 199 4.12 -1.82 -9.94
N PRO A 200 3.09 -2.24 -10.70
CA PRO A 200 3.26 -3.25 -11.73
C PRO A 200 4.08 -2.70 -12.91
N ILE A 201 5.06 -3.48 -13.37
CA ILE A 201 5.91 -3.14 -14.53
C ILE A 201 5.07 -3.10 -15.80
N THR A 202 4.09 -3.98 -15.92
CA THR A 202 3.18 -4.07 -17.07
C THR A 202 1.76 -4.28 -16.57
N LEU A 203 0.83 -3.48 -17.09
CA LEU A 203 -0.61 -3.58 -16.80
C LEU A 203 -1.31 -4.46 -17.82
N ILE A 204 -2.21 -5.30 -17.36
CA ILE A 204 -3.14 -6.09 -18.19
C ILE A 204 -4.42 -5.27 -18.37
N ASN A 205 -4.79 -5.00 -19.63
CA ASN A 205 -6.06 -4.38 -19.95
C ASN A 205 -7.19 -5.41 -19.88
N ILE A 206 -8.31 -5.03 -19.30
CA ILE A 206 -9.47 -5.88 -19.08
C ILE A 206 -10.74 -5.17 -19.54
N ASP A 207 -11.76 -5.94 -19.88
CA ASP A 207 -13.10 -5.41 -20.16
C ASP A 207 -13.91 -5.17 -18.87
N ASN A 208 -15.07 -4.50 -19.00
CA ASN A 208 -15.92 -4.16 -17.87
C ASN A 208 -16.39 -5.39 -17.07
N MET A 209 -16.65 -6.51 -17.73
CA MET A 209 -17.10 -7.75 -17.07
C MET A 209 -15.96 -8.37 -16.26
N GLN A 210 -14.76 -8.35 -16.79
CA GLN A 210 -13.54 -8.79 -16.10
C GLN A 210 -13.21 -7.88 -14.92
N GLN A 211 -13.40 -6.56 -15.09
CA GLN A 211 -13.21 -5.58 -14.04
C GLN A 211 -14.08 -5.86 -12.81
N GLU A 212 -15.37 -6.16 -13.00
CA GLU A 212 -16.27 -6.52 -11.91
C GLU A 212 -15.78 -7.76 -11.14
N LYS A 213 -15.34 -8.80 -11.87
CA LYS A 213 -14.78 -10.02 -11.26
C LYS A 213 -13.53 -9.75 -10.44
N ILE A 214 -12.64 -8.89 -10.94
CA ILE A 214 -11.39 -8.51 -10.27
C ILE A 214 -11.66 -7.67 -9.03
N LEU A 215 -12.57 -6.70 -9.11
CA LEU A 215 -12.98 -5.91 -7.95
C LEU A 215 -13.60 -6.79 -6.87
N ASN A 216 -14.46 -7.75 -7.24
CA ASN A 216 -15.04 -8.70 -6.29
C ASN A 216 -13.96 -9.59 -5.65
N LEU A 217 -12.99 -10.09 -6.43
CA LEU A 217 -11.85 -10.83 -5.89
C LEU A 217 -11.05 -9.98 -4.89
N SER A 218 -10.73 -8.73 -5.25
CA SER A 218 -10.03 -7.80 -4.37
C SER A 218 -10.78 -7.60 -3.05
N ASP A 219 -12.07 -7.33 -3.12
CA ASP A 219 -12.94 -7.16 -1.96
C ASP A 219 -12.92 -8.38 -1.03
N LYS A 220 -12.98 -9.59 -1.61
CA LYS A 220 -12.98 -10.83 -0.83
C LYS A 220 -11.62 -11.14 -0.19
N LEU A 221 -10.52 -10.83 -0.88
CA LEU A 221 -9.18 -10.93 -0.29
C LEU A 221 -9.00 -9.92 0.84
N GLU A 222 -9.53 -8.70 0.69
CA GLU A 222 -9.47 -7.67 1.74
C GLU A 222 -10.33 -8.01 2.97
N GLU A 223 -11.36 -8.85 2.81
CA GLU A 223 -12.15 -9.36 3.92
C GLU A 223 -11.37 -10.28 4.85
N ILE A 224 -10.24 -10.84 4.41
CA ILE A 224 -9.36 -11.66 5.25
C ILE A 224 -8.60 -10.74 6.21
N ASP A 225 -8.77 -10.94 7.51
CA ASP A 225 -8.21 -10.06 8.54
C ASP A 225 -6.68 -9.99 8.54
N ASP A 226 -6.03 -11.06 8.09
CA ASP A 226 -4.57 -11.13 8.01
C ASP A 226 -4.00 -10.36 6.81
N VAL A 227 -4.80 -10.07 5.77
CA VAL A 227 -4.37 -9.35 4.57
C VAL A 227 -4.31 -7.85 4.86
N GLN A 228 -3.14 -7.25 4.66
CA GLN A 228 -2.90 -5.83 4.84
C GLN A 228 -3.05 -5.06 3.52
N ASN A 229 -2.34 -5.51 2.49
CA ASN A 229 -2.35 -4.89 1.18
C ASN A 229 -2.50 -5.94 0.08
N ILE A 230 -3.13 -5.54 -1.03
CA ILE A 230 -3.27 -6.35 -2.23
C ILE A 230 -2.80 -5.50 -3.41
N TYR A 231 -1.99 -6.09 -4.26
CA TYR A 231 -1.52 -5.45 -5.49
C TYR A 231 -1.79 -6.36 -6.68
N MET A 232 -2.27 -5.78 -7.76
CA MET A 232 -2.60 -6.50 -8.99
C MET A 232 -2.06 -5.74 -10.19
N ASN A 233 -1.59 -6.47 -11.21
CA ASN A 233 -1.08 -5.89 -12.45
C ASN A 233 -2.19 -5.63 -13.48
N VAL A 234 -3.28 -5.03 -13.07
CA VAL A 234 -4.46 -4.80 -13.88
C VAL A 234 -4.71 -3.29 -14.08
N ASN A 235 -5.11 -2.92 -15.28
CA ASN A 235 -5.61 -1.59 -15.59
C ASN A 235 -7.11 -1.55 -15.28
N LEU A 236 -7.51 -0.73 -14.34
CA LEU A 236 -8.90 -0.57 -13.90
C LEU A 236 -9.64 0.62 -14.56
N GLY A 237 -9.04 1.25 -15.58
CA GLY A 237 -9.67 2.33 -16.35
C GLY A 237 -9.13 3.68 -16.04
#